data_5e4f9324700c99746bfa21bb3a718fd7
#
_entry.id   5e4f9324700c99746bfa21bb3a718fd7
#
_cell.length_a   1.000
_cell.length_b   1.000
_cell.length_c   1.000
_cell.angle_alpha   90.00
_cell.angle_beta   90.00
_cell.angle_gamma   90.00
#
_symmetry.space_group_name_H-M   'P 1'
#
loop_
_entity.id
_entity.type
_entity.pdbx_description
1 polymer ?
#
loop_
_entity_poly.entity_id
_entity_poly.type
_entity_poly.pdbx_seq_one_letter_code
_entity_poly.pdbx_strand_id
1 'polypeptide(L)'
;RQRQMCIRDSPYNLGELVLHARGEITTPLPCTPRGVIELLKAYDIDLDGKEVCVLGRGITIGRTIGLMLTRKAVNATVTLCHTGTKDVRKHMREADIIVAAMGSAGFVKPEDIKEGAVLVDVGVSRVFDEEVGRYRVKGDVDKACYEKVLAYTPNPGGVGPMTRAMLLENVVEMAERQL
;
A
#
# COMPACT_ATOMS: atom_id res chain seq x y z
N ARG A 1 18.64 18.30 10.13
CA ARG A 1 18.54 16.82 10.05
C ARG A 1 17.09 16.32 10.09
N GLN A 2 16.19 16.92 10.85
CA GLN A 2 14.77 16.55 10.85
C GLN A 2 14.04 16.83 9.53
N ARG A 3 14.46 17.84 8.77
CA ARG A 3 13.89 18.17 7.45
C ARG A 3 14.10 17.06 6.39
N GLN A 4 15.17 16.27 6.50
CA GLN A 4 15.46 15.21 5.52
C GLN A 4 14.56 13.97 5.67
N MET A 5 14.09 13.65 6.88
CA MET A 5 13.15 12.54 7.07
C MET A 5 11.75 12.81 6.50
N CYS A 6 11.37 14.09 6.38
CA CYS A 6 10.07 14.50 5.80
C CYS A 6 10.16 14.88 4.31
N ILE A 7 11.33 14.84 3.68
CA ILE A 7 11.53 15.20 2.26
C ILE A 7 10.66 14.35 1.34
N ARG A 8 10.48 13.06 1.63
CA ARG A 8 9.65 12.14 0.85
C ARG A 8 8.18 12.55 0.76
N ASP A 9 7.65 13.18 1.83
CA ASP A 9 6.24 13.61 1.93
C ASP A 9 6.13 15.14 1.75
N SER A 10 7.18 15.79 1.23
CA SER A 10 7.14 17.23 1.01
C SER A 10 6.14 17.58 -0.09
N PRO A 11 5.49 18.76 -0.04
CA PRO A 11 4.61 19.20 -1.11
C PRO A 11 5.30 19.23 -2.48
N TYR A 12 6.60 19.52 -2.52
CA TYR A 12 7.39 19.49 -3.75
C TYR A 12 7.46 18.06 -4.33
N ASN A 13 7.89 17.07 -3.57
CA ASN A 13 8.04 15.71 -4.07
C ASN A 13 6.69 15.07 -4.44
N LEU A 14 5.64 15.38 -3.69
CA LEU A 14 4.30 14.93 -4.04
C LEU A 14 3.77 15.63 -5.29
N GLY A 15 4.10 16.91 -5.49
CA GLY A 15 3.81 17.64 -6.72
C GLY A 15 4.51 17.03 -7.92
N GLU A 16 5.79 16.69 -7.80
CA GLU A 16 6.57 16.01 -8.83
C GLU A 16 5.93 14.66 -9.18
N LEU A 17 5.51 13.87 -8.19
CA LEU A 17 4.82 12.61 -8.41
C LEU A 17 3.51 12.78 -9.21
N VAL A 18 2.75 13.82 -8.94
CA VAL A 18 1.51 14.16 -9.67
C VAL A 18 1.80 14.59 -11.11
N LEU A 19 2.80 15.46 -11.30
CA LEU A 19 3.12 16.02 -12.61
C LEU A 19 3.79 15.00 -13.54
N HIS A 20 4.54 14.06 -12.99
CA HIS A 20 5.28 13.05 -13.75
C HIS A 20 4.51 11.72 -13.88
N ALA A 21 3.29 11.77 -14.46
CA ALA A 21 2.53 10.57 -14.80
C ALA A 21 3.26 9.65 -15.81
N ARG A 22 4.23 10.20 -16.55
CA ARG A 22 5.11 9.52 -17.52
C ARG A 22 6.58 9.87 -17.25
N GLY A 23 7.47 8.97 -17.62
CA GLY A 23 8.91 9.20 -17.48
C GLY A 23 9.48 8.87 -16.11
N GLU A 24 10.73 9.20 -15.90
CA GLU A 24 11.45 8.93 -14.66
C GLU A 24 11.14 10.00 -13.61
N ILE A 25 10.99 9.57 -12.35
CA ILE A 25 10.88 10.47 -11.20
C ILE A 25 12.26 10.57 -10.56
N THR A 26 12.77 11.78 -10.49
CA THR A 26 14.09 12.07 -9.89
C THR A 26 14.03 12.42 -8.42
N THR A 27 12.84 12.60 -7.86
CA THR A 27 12.61 12.89 -6.45
C THR A 27 12.36 11.62 -5.64
N PRO A 28 12.67 11.62 -4.33
CA PRO A 28 12.39 10.47 -3.46
C PRO A 28 10.91 10.10 -3.47
N LEU A 29 10.63 8.82 -3.71
CA LEU A 29 9.26 8.30 -3.67
C LEU A 29 8.81 7.97 -2.24
N PRO A 30 7.51 8.06 -1.94
CA PRO A 30 6.97 7.60 -0.66
C PRO A 30 7.33 6.13 -0.41
N CYS A 31 8.04 5.86 0.69
CA CYS A 31 8.67 4.55 0.92
C CYS A 31 7.68 3.39 0.97
N THR A 32 6.56 3.55 1.67
CA THR A 32 5.58 2.45 1.82
C THR A 32 4.87 2.13 0.51
N PRO A 33 4.33 3.11 -0.26
CA PRO A 33 3.78 2.85 -1.59
C PRO A 33 4.80 2.22 -2.54
N ARG A 34 6.04 2.73 -2.57
CA ARG A 34 7.13 2.16 -3.36
C ARG A 34 7.38 0.70 -2.96
N GLY A 35 7.48 0.43 -1.66
CA GLY A 35 7.68 -0.92 -1.13
C GLY A 35 6.56 -1.89 -1.49
N VAL A 36 5.32 -1.44 -1.54
CA VAL A 36 4.19 -2.25 -2.01
C VAL A 36 4.36 -2.61 -3.49
N ILE A 37 4.69 -1.66 -4.34
CA ILE A 37 4.86 -1.90 -5.78
C ILE A 37 6.04 -2.84 -6.04
N GLU A 38 7.18 -2.61 -5.40
CA GLU A 38 8.35 -3.47 -5.54
C GLU A 38 8.09 -4.88 -4.99
N LEU A 39 7.31 -5.01 -3.92
CA LEU A 39 6.89 -6.30 -3.40
C LEU A 39 6.01 -7.06 -4.42
N LEU A 40 5.02 -6.40 -5.00
CA LEU A 40 4.15 -7.01 -6.02
C LEU A 40 4.97 -7.45 -7.24
N LYS A 41 5.90 -6.63 -7.72
CA LYS A 41 6.81 -6.98 -8.81
C LYS A 41 7.70 -8.18 -8.49
N ALA A 42 8.26 -8.23 -7.28
CA ALA A 42 9.14 -9.32 -6.84
C ALA A 42 8.45 -10.69 -6.80
N TYR A 43 7.13 -10.69 -6.73
CA TYR A 43 6.30 -11.90 -6.77
C TYR A 43 5.56 -12.07 -8.11
N ASP A 44 6.01 -11.39 -9.16
CA ASP A 44 5.44 -11.47 -10.51
C ASP A 44 3.93 -11.18 -10.55
N ILE A 45 3.43 -10.34 -9.64
CA ILE A 45 2.04 -9.87 -9.66
C ILE A 45 1.92 -8.75 -10.68
N ASP A 46 1.29 -9.06 -11.80
CA ASP A 46 1.02 -8.09 -12.86
C ASP A 46 0.07 -6.99 -12.37
N LEU A 47 0.38 -5.75 -12.71
CA LEU A 47 -0.40 -4.56 -12.37
C LEU A 47 -1.06 -3.91 -13.58
N ASP A 48 -0.63 -4.27 -14.79
CA ASP A 48 -1.14 -3.67 -16.03
C ASP A 48 -2.62 -4.00 -16.23
N GLY A 49 -3.45 -2.96 -16.32
CA GLY A 49 -4.89 -3.09 -16.49
C GLY A 49 -5.66 -3.66 -15.28
N LYS A 50 -5.00 -3.89 -14.13
CA LYS A 50 -5.65 -4.45 -12.94
C LYS A 50 -6.52 -3.45 -12.20
N GLU A 51 -7.61 -3.91 -11.67
CA GLU A 51 -8.50 -3.17 -10.76
C GLU A 51 -7.94 -3.22 -9.32
N VAL A 52 -7.50 -2.09 -8.81
CA VAL A 52 -6.92 -1.97 -7.46
C VAL A 52 -7.87 -1.18 -6.56
N CYS A 53 -8.36 -1.82 -5.50
CA CYS A 53 -9.12 -1.15 -4.45
C CYS A 53 -8.20 -0.75 -3.30
N VAL A 54 -8.08 0.54 -3.05
CA VAL A 54 -7.29 1.08 -1.94
C VAL A 54 -8.24 1.52 -0.83
N LEU A 55 -8.15 0.88 0.32
CA LEU A 55 -8.95 1.16 1.50
C LEU A 55 -8.20 2.14 2.41
N GLY A 56 -8.69 3.36 2.50
CA GLY A 56 -8.07 4.44 3.26
C GLY A 56 -7.54 5.57 2.37
N ARG A 57 -7.59 6.79 2.87
CA ARG A 57 -7.15 8.01 2.16
C ARG A 57 -6.08 8.82 2.91
N GLY A 58 -5.31 8.12 3.75
CA GLY A 58 -4.18 8.72 4.45
C GLY A 58 -3.10 9.22 3.49
N ILE A 59 -2.36 10.26 3.87
CA ILE A 59 -1.33 10.86 3.02
C ILE A 59 -0.16 9.90 2.79
N THR A 60 0.12 9.04 3.75
CA THR A 60 1.29 8.14 3.70
C THR A 60 1.11 7.01 2.69
N ILE A 61 -0.11 6.49 2.54
CA ILE A 61 -0.42 5.38 1.64
C ILE A 61 -1.59 5.71 0.72
N GLY A 62 -2.77 5.92 1.26
CA GLY A 62 -4.00 5.89 0.47
C GLY A 62 -3.98 6.83 -0.74
N ARG A 63 -3.54 8.07 -0.57
CA ARG A 63 -3.45 9.04 -1.67
C ARG A 63 -2.23 8.80 -2.56
N THR A 64 -1.09 8.52 -1.97
CA THR A 64 0.19 8.41 -2.69
C THR A 64 0.30 7.14 -3.52
N ILE A 65 -0.21 6.01 -3.04
CA ILE A 65 -0.17 4.75 -3.77
C ILE A 65 -1.03 4.81 -5.05
N GLY A 66 -2.18 5.48 -5.00
CA GLY A 66 -3.02 5.68 -6.18
C GLY A 66 -2.29 6.44 -7.29
N LEU A 67 -1.55 7.50 -6.92
CA LEU A 67 -0.73 8.24 -7.88
C LEU A 67 0.36 7.37 -8.52
N MET A 68 0.98 6.49 -7.75
CA MET A 68 2.03 5.61 -8.25
C MET A 68 1.50 4.48 -9.13
N LEU A 69 0.38 3.87 -8.75
CA LEU A 69 -0.23 2.76 -9.48
C LEU A 69 -0.84 3.19 -10.82
N THR A 70 -1.37 4.41 -10.90
CA THR A 70 -1.97 4.96 -12.15
C THR A 70 -0.96 5.52 -13.14
N ARG A 71 0.35 5.49 -12.81
CA ARG A 71 1.39 5.89 -13.76
C ARG A 71 1.41 4.96 -14.95
N LYS A 72 1.71 5.50 -16.14
CA LYS A 72 1.74 4.74 -17.40
C LYS A 72 2.66 3.49 -17.34
N ALA A 73 3.74 3.55 -16.56
CA ALA A 73 4.66 2.42 -16.39
C ALA A 73 4.10 1.28 -15.51
N VAL A 74 3.03 1.54 -14.75
CA VAL A 74 2.33 0.56 -13.89
C VAL A 74 0.95 0.25 -14.43
N ASN A 75 0.23 1.27 -14.89
CA ASN A 75 -1.01 1.22 -15.68
C ASN A 75 -2.19 0.50 -15.00
N ALA A 76 -2.31 0.59 -13.69
CA ALA A 76 -3.46 0.04 -12.95
C ALA A 76 -4.63 1.02 -12.91
N THR A 77 -5.85 0.51 -12.80
CA THR A 77 -7.05 1.27 -12.43
C THR A 77 -7.18 1.29 -10.92
N VAL A 78 -7.38 2.45 -10.31
CA VAL A 78 -7.42 2.57 -8.85
C VAL A 78 -8.73 3.17 -8.36
N THR A 79 -9.42 2.44 -7.52
CA THR A 79 -10.56 2.92 -6.74
C THR A 79 -10.13 3.23 -5.31
N LEU A 80 -10.15 4.50 -4.94
CA LEU A 80 -9.81 4.96 -3.60
C LEU A 80 -11.06 5.02 -2.71
N CYS A 81 -11.17 4.09 -1.76
CA CYS A 81 -12.27 3.98 -0.82
C CYS A 81 -11.96 4.62 0.53
N HIS A 82 -12.98 5.14 1.18
CA HIS A 82 -12.89 5.78 2.50
C HIS A 82 -14.20 5.68 3.27
N THR A 83 -14.27 6.20 4.49
CA THR A 83 -15.45 6.12 5.37
C THR A 83 -16.75 6.68 4.76
N GLY A 84 -16.67 7.54 3.76
CA GLY A 84 -17.83 8.06 3.02
C GLY A 84 -18.18 7.27 1.75
N THR A 85 -17.47 6.19 1.43
CA THR A 85 -17.79 5.34 0.28
C THR A 85 -19.05 4.54 0.55
N LYS A 86 -20.07 4.66 -0.31
CA LYS A 86 -21.40 4.08 -0.06
C LYS A 86 -21.42 2.56 -0.04
N ASP A 87 -20.73 1.89 -0.94
CA ASP A 87 -20.65 0.43 -1.00
C ASP A 87 -19.20 -0.01 -1.19
N VAL A 88 -18.42 0.11 -0.13
CA VAL A 88 -17.01 -0.28 -0.14
C VAL A 88 -16.83 -1.76 -0.47
N ARG A 89 -17.77 -2.61 -0.05
CA ARG A 89 -17.72 -4.06 -0.27
C ARG A 89 -17.87 -4.42 -1.74
N LYS A 90 -18.68 -3.67 -2.49
CA LYS A 90 -18.75 -3.82 -3.95
C LYS A 90 -17.38 -3.61 -4.60
N HIS A 91 -16.70 -2.51 -4.26
CA HIS A 91 -15.38 -2.21 -4.82
C HIS A 91 -14.33 -3.26 -4.45
N MET A 92 -14.39 -3.82 -3.24
CA MET A 92 -13.51 -4.91 -2.85
C MET A 92 -13.77 -6.20 -3.65
N ARG A 93 -15.04 -6.56 -3.87
CA ARG A 93 -15.40 -7.77 -4.65
C ARG A 93 -15.00 -7.67 -6.13
N GLU A 94 -14.96 -6.48 -6.69
CA GLU A 94 -14.57 -6.24 -8.09
C GLU A 94 -13.04 -6.17 -8.27
N ALA A 95 -12.28 -5.89 -7.20
CA ALA A 95 -10.85 -5.65 -7.27
C ALA A 95 -10.01 -6.92 -7.48
N ASP A 96 -8.99 -6.83 -8.34
CA ASP A 96 -7.93 -7.84 -8.47
C ASP A 96 -6.97 -7.78 -7.29
N ILE A 97 -6.70 -6.56 -6.84
CA ILE A 97 -5.76 -6.28 -5.75
C ILE A 97 -6.44 -5.36 -4.73
N ILE A 98 -6.34 -5.71 -3.45
CA ILE A 98 -6.86 -4.88 -2.36
C ILE A 98 -5.68 -4.40 -1.50
N VAL A 99 -5.53 -3.09 -1.37
CA VAL A 99 -4.57 -2.47 -0.48
C VAL A 99 -5.30 -1.94 0.74
N ALA A 100 -5.20 -2.65 1.86
CA ALA A 100 -5.86 -2.29 3.10
C ALA A 100 -4.97 -1.39 3.96
N ALA A 101 -5.38 -0.13 4.16
CA ALA A 101 -4.64 0.90 4.89
C ALA A 101 -5.55 1.82 5.71
N MET A 102 -6.52 1.22 6.43
CA MET A 102 -7.53 1.94 7.22
C MET A 102 -7.16 2.03 8.70
N GLY A 103 -6.36 1.10 9.20
CA GLY A 103 -6.13 0.93 10.63
C GLY A 103 -7.37 0.37 11.36
N SER A 104 -8.09 -0.55 10.73
CA SER A 104 -9.28 -1.22 11.26
C SER A 104 -9.09 -2.73 11.20
N ALA A 105 -8.68 -3.33 12.32
CA ALA A 105 -8.30 -4.73 12.39
C ALA A 105 -9.39 -5.68 11.85
N GLY A 106 -9.01 -6.52 10.87
CA GLY A 106 -9.87 -7.54 10.31
C GLY A 106 -11.11 -7.00 9.57
N PHE A 107 -11.04 -5.80 9.01
CA PHE A 107 -12.12 -5.18 8.25
C PHE A 107 -12.43 -5.93 6.96
N VAL A 108 -11.41 -6.38 6.25
CA VAL A 108 -11.56 -7.16 5.02
C VAL A 108 -11.89 -8.60 5.37
N LYS A 109 -13.02 -9.09 4.92
CA LYS A 109 -13.55 -10.43 5.19
C LYS A 109 -13.56 -11.32 3.94
N PRO A 110 -13.60 -12.65 4.08
CA PRO A 110 -13.63 -13.58 2.93
C PRO A 110 -14.78 -13.35 1.95
N GLU A 111 -15.94 -12.92 2.46
CA GLU A 111 -17.14 -12.61 1.65
C GLU A 111 -17.00 -11.30 0.85
N ASP A 112 -16.04 -10.47 1.20
CA ASP A 112 -15.83 -9.14 0.60
C ASP A 112 -14.84 -9.16 -0.57
N ILE A 113 -14.21 -10.30 -0.84
CA ILE A 113 -13.15 -10.42 -1.85
C ILE A 113 -13.52 -11.48 -2.88
N LYS A 114 -13.02 -11.31 -4.10
CA LYS A 114 -13.15 -12.36 -5.11
C LYS A 114 -12.08 -13.44 -4.91
N GLU A 115 -12.35 -14.62 -5.44
CA GLU A 115 -11.37 -15.70 -5.48
C GLU A 115 -10.15 -15.31 -6.32
N GLY A 116 -8.96 -15.69 -5.86
CA GLY A 116 -7.72 -15.36 -6.55
C GLY A 116 -7.29 -13.90 -6.45
N ALA A 117 -7.94 -13.06 -5.64
CA ALA A 117 -7.49 -11.69 -5.40
C ALA A 117 -6.11 -11.66 -4.73
N VAL A 118 -5.43 -10.53 -4.79
CA VAL A 118 -4.19 -10.27 -4.06
C VAL A 118 -4.46 -9.29 -2.92
N LEU A 119 -4.00 -9.61 -1.72
CA LEU A 119 -4.20 -8.77 -0.53
C LEU A 119 -2.90 -8.16 -0.04
N VAL A 120 -2.86 -6.83 0.01
CA VAL A 120 -1.75 -6.06 0.56
C VAL A 120 -2.22 -5.39 1.85
N ASP A 121 -1.86 -5.98 2.99
CA ASP A 121 -2.23 -5.48 4.31
C ASP A 121 -1.17 -4.51 4.85
N VAL A 122 -1.51 -3.23 4.87
CA VAL A 122 -0.66 -2.14 5.39
C VAL A 122 -1.19 -1.63 6.73
N GLY A 123 -2.41 -2.01 7.09
CA GLY A 123 -3.07 -1.59 8.32
C GLY A 123 -2.30 -2.02 9.57
N VAL A 124 -2.24 -1.15 10.57
CA VAL A 124 -1.62 -1.45 11.86
C VAL A 124 -2.56 -1.03 12.97
N SER A 125 -3.16 -2.01 13.62
CA SER A 125 -4.04 -1.82 14.78
C SER A 125 -3.47 -2.53 16.00
N ARG A 126 -3.48 -1.86 17.15
CA ARG A 126 -3.14 -2.48 18.43
C ARG A 126 -4.43 -3.00 19.07
N VAL A 127 -4.59 -4.31 19.11
CA VAL A 127 -5.74 -4.97 19.71
C VAL A 127 -5.27 -5.69 20.98
N PHE A 128 -5.99 -5.52 22.07
CA PHE A 128 -5.73 -6.25 23.30
C PHE A 128 -6.15 -7.70 23.10
N ASP A 129 -5.25 -8.62 23.37
CA ASP A 129 -5.44 -10.06 23.25
C ASP A 129 -5.67 -10.58 24.68
N GLU A 130 -6.90 -10.94 25.01
CA GLU A 130 -7.32 -11.37 26.36
C GLU A 130 -6.68 -12.71 26.74
N GLU A 131 -6.44 -13.59 25.75
CA GLU A 131 -5.83 -14.92 26.01
C GLU A 131 -4.37 -14.81 26.46
N VAL A 132 -3.68 -13.78 25.96
CA VAL A 132 -2.25 -13.58 26.23
C VAL A 132 -1.99 -12.42 27.18
N GLY A 133 -3.04 -11.63 27.53
CA GLY A 133 -2.97 -10.50 28.44
C GLY A 133 -2.11 -9.33 27.94
N ARG A 134 -1.92 -9.17 26.63
CA ARG A 134 -1.10 -8.10 26.03
C ARG A 134 -1.64 -7.59 24.71
N TYR A 135 -1.22 -6.38 24.35
CA TYR A 135 -1.52 -5.85 23.02
C TYR A 135 -0.75 -6.58 21.93
N ARG A 136 -1.45 -6.94 20.86
CA ARG A 136 -0.88 -7.48 19.63
C ARG A 136 -1.15 -6.54 18.46
N VAL A 137 -0.25 -6.55 17.50
CA VAL A 137 -0.46 -5.89 16.20
C VAL A 137 -1.32 -6.81 15.35
N LYS A 138 -2.41 -6.26 14.82
CA LYS A 138 -3.27 -6.90 13.82
C LYS A 138 -3.38 -6.00 12.60
N GLY A 139 -3.42 -6.61 11.42
CA GLY A 139 -3.69 -5.95 10.16
C GLY A 139 -5.17 -5.70 9.91
N ASP A 140 -5.47 -5.06 8.80
CA ASP A 140 -6.83 -4.76 8.38
C ASP A 140 -7.52 -5.96 7.69
N VAL A 141 -6.75 -6.98 7.30
CA VAL A 141 -7.25 -8.20 6.63
C VAL A 141 -7.49 -9.30 7.65
N ASP A 142 -8.66 -9.93 7.58
CA ASP A 142 -8.94 -11.15 8.35
C ASP A 142 -8.16 -12.33 7.78
N LYS A 143 -7.53 -13.11 8.65
CA LYS A 143 -6.72 -14.28 8.25
C LYS A 143 -7.52 -15.35 7.49
N ALA A 144 -8.83 -15.43 7.71
CA ALA A 144 -9.70 -16.32 6.95
C ALA A 144 -9.72 -16.02 5.45
N CYS A 145 -9.30 -14.80 5.02
CA CYS A 145 -9.15 -14.46 3.61
C CYS A 145 -8.02 -15.23 2.91
N TYR A 146 -7.01 -15.69 3.67
CA TYR A 146 -5.78 -16.24 3.11
C TYR A 146 -5.98 -17.54 2.31
N GLU A 147 -7.01 -18.30 2.64
CA GLU A 147 -7.35 -19.55 1.93
C GLU A 147 -7.98 -19.32 0.55
N LYS A 148 -8.49 -18.11 0.30
CA LYS A 148 -9.25 -17.76 -0.91
C LYS A 148 -8.43 -16.99 -1.94
N VAL A 149 -7.27 -16.46 -1.58
CA VAL A 149 -6.51 -15.50 -2.37
C VAL A 149 -5.30 -16.11 -3.07
N LEU A 150 -4.89 -15.49 -4.18
CA LEU A 150 -3.68 -15.90 -4.90
C LEU A 150 -2.42 -15.61 -4.08
N ALA A 151 -2.37 -14.43 -3.47
CA ALA A 151 -1.24 -14.00 -2.64
C ALA A 151 -1.70 -12.98 -1.59
N TYR A 152 -0.95 -12.91 -0.50
CA TYR A 152 -1.17 -11.91 0.55
C TYR A 152 0.14 -11.48 1.22
N THR A 153 0.16 -10.28 1.77
CA THR A 153 1.25 -9.86 2.65
C THR A 153 0.91 -10.21 4.10
N PRO A 154 1.80 -10.92 4.83
CA PRO A 154 1.56 -11.15 6.25
C PRO A 154 1.62 -9.85 7.05
N ASN A 155 0.80 -9.76 8.08
CA ASN A 155 0.83 -8.62 9.00
C ASN A 155 0.84 -9.11 10.47
N PRO A 156 1.96 -8.90 11.20
CA PRO A 156 3.19 -8.21 10.83
C PRO A 156 4.13 -9.02 9.91
N GLY A 157 5.10 -8.34 9.28
CA GLY A 157 6.20 -8.99 8.54
C GLY A 157 6.21 -8.79 7.02
N GLY A 158 5.11 -8.29 6.43
CA GLY A 158 5.00 -8.01 4.98
C GLY A 158 5.52 -6.63 4.59
N VAL A 159 4.64 -5.64 4.51
CA VAL A 159 4.94 -4.29 4.00
C VAL A 159 5.89 -3.49 4.90
N GLY A 160 5.88 -3.70 6.21
CA GLY A 160 6.73 -2.94 7.15
C GLY A 160 8.23 -3.04 6.85
N PRO A 161 8.82 -4.23 6.69
CA PRO A 161 10.21 -4.39 6.26
C PRO A 161 10.53 -3.71 4.93
N MET A 162 9.64 -3.79 3.95
CA MET A 162 9.81 -3.13 2.64
C MET A 162 9.86 -1.61 2.75
N THR A 163 9.05 -1.01 3.63
CA THR A 163 9.11 0.43 3.89
C THR A 163 10.51 0.87 4.34
N ARG A 164 11.18 0.06 5.18
CA ARG A 164 12.54 0.35 5.64
C ARG A 164 13.58 0.16 4.54
N ALA A 165 13.44 -0.88 3.73
CA ALA A 165 14.30 -1.10 2.57
C ALA A 165 14.23 0.07 1.59
N MET A 166 13.03 0.51 1.23
CA MET A 166 12.84 1.67 0.35
C MET A 166 13.34 2.99 0.93
N LEU A 167 13.35 3.14 2.25
CA LEU A 167 13.97 4.30 2.88
C LEU A 167 15.49 4.32 2.65
N LEU A 168 16.15 3.18 2.82
CA LEU A 168 17.59 3.07 2.58
C LEU A 168 17.92 3.29 1.10
N GLU A 169 17.15 2.71 0.20
CA GLU A 169 17.30 2.89 -1.23
C GLU A 169 17.14 4.35 -1.65
N ASN A 170 16.11 5.06 -1.16
CA ASN A 170 15.95 6.49 -1.40
C ASN A 170 17.17 7.30 -0.92
N VAL A 171 17.78 6.93 0.21
CA VAL A 171 18.97 7.61 0.74
C VAL A 171 20.18 7.41 -0.19
N VAL A 172 20.39 6.18 -0.67
CA VAL A 172 21.49 5.86 -1.61
C VAL A 172 21.30 6.59 -2.93
N GLU A 173 20.12 6.48 -3.54
CA GLU A 173 19.78 7.16 -4.81
C GLU A 173 19.99 8.68 -4.72
N MET A 174 19.60 9.29 -3.60
CA MET A 174 19.79 10.73 -3.38
C MET A 174 21.26 11.11 -3.18
N ALA A 175 22.06 10.23 -2.56
CA ALA A 175 23.50 10.47 -2.42
C ALA A 175 24.21 10.35 -3.78
N GLU A 176 23.89 9.34 -4.57
CA GLU A 176 24.46 9.12 -5.92
C GLU A 176 24.17 10.29 -6.88
N ARG A 177 23.00 10.90 -6.77
CA ARG A 177 22.61 12.06 -7.60
C ARG A 177 23.31 13.37 -7.20
N GLN A 178 23.98 13.41 -6.04
CA GLN A 178 24.75 14.58 -5.57
C GLN A 178 26.24 14.49 -5.92
N LEU A 179 26.69 13.35 -6.40
CA LEU A 179 28.04 13.11 -6.91
C LEU A 179 28.14 13.45 -8.40
#